data_0a3d664b05237213bf905860656db4ac
#
_entry.id   0a3d664b05237213bf905860656db4ac
#
_cell.length_a   1.000
_cell.length_b   1.000
_cell.length_c   1.000
_cell.angle_alpha   90.00
_cell.angle_beta   90.00
_cell.angle_gamma   90.00
#
_symmetry.space_group_name_H-M   'P 1'
#
loop_
_entity.id
_entity.type
_entity.pdbx_description
1 polymer ?
#
loop_
_entity_poly.entity_id
_entity_poly.type
_entity_poly.pdbx_seq_one_letter_code
_entity_poly.pdbx_strand_id
1 'polypeptide(L)'
;MLWIAPFAIACARLYYCAFEWERYADNPISILYIWEGGIAIYGAVIGAALGVFIHCKFIKKISVLAVLDVVSLGFMIGQMLGRWGNFFNREAHGGVTDSFLRMGLINPYTGTGAYYHPTFLYESLWNLVGFIIIHFLSKKRKYDGQVALMYVAWYGLGRAFIEGLRTDSLWWGNFRVSQVLAAASCLIAVIALIVLAFRPHDPQNLFVNKVAAKAAAEEASEETAEETKGE
;
A
#
# COMPACT_ATOMS: atom_id res chain seq x y z
N MET A 1 -1.73 9.40 13.85
CA MET A 1 -2.04 8.51 12.71
C MET A 1 -2.68 7.16 13.12
N LEU A 2 -2.52 6.69 14.35
CA LEU A 2 -3.04 5.37 14.78
C LEU A 2 -4.56 5.20 14.59
N TRP A 3 -5.35 6.27 14.66
CA TRP A 3 -6.81 6.23 14.45
C TRP A 3 -7.23 5.87 13.01
N ILE A 4 -6.31 6.01 12.02
CA ILE A 4 -6.61 5.70 10.61
C ILE A 4 -6.86 4.21 10.40
N ALA A 5 -6.15 3.35 11.13
CA ALA A 5 -6.34 1.90 11.03
C ALA A 5 -7.74 1.46 11.47
N PRO A 6 -8.24 1.78 12.68
CA PRO A 6 -9.60 1.44 13.06
C PRO A 6 -10.65 2.12 12.17
N PHE A 7 -10.41 3.34 11.69
CA PHE A 7 -11.29 4.02 10.73
C PHE A 7 -11.38 3.26 9.40
N ALA A 8 -10.23 2.81 8.87
CA ALA A 8 -10.20 2.01 7.64
C ALA A 8 -10.93 0.66 7.81
N ILE A 9 -10.79 0.00 8.97
CA ILE A 9 -11.52 -1.23 9.29
C ILE A 9 -13.03 -0.98 9.34
N ALA A 10 -13.46 0.11 9.97
CA ALA A 10 -14.87 0.48 10.01
C ALA A 10 -15.43 0.74 8.59
N CYS A 11 -14.67 1.47 7.75
CA CYS A 11 -15.06 1.68 6.34
C CYS A 11 -15.11 0.37 5.55
N ALA A 12 -14.17 -0.56 5.79
CA ALA A 12 -14.16 -1.87 5.16
C ALA A 12 -15.42 -2.70 5.52
N ARG A 13 -15.83 -2.63 6.78
CA ARG A 13 -17.05 -3.29 7.27
C ARG A 13 -18.29 -2.66 6.68
N LEU A 14 -18.40 -1.33 6.74
CA LEU A 14 -19.54 -0.62 6.18
C LEU A 14 -19.69 -0.85 4.67
N TYR A 15 -18.59 -0.87 3.94
CA TYR A 15 -18.58 -1.18 2.51
C TYR A 15 -19.14 -2.58 2.26
N TYR A 16 -18.64 -3.59 2.99
CA TYR A 16 -19.11 -4.97 2.85
C TYR A 16 -20.61 -5.09 3.16
N CYS A 17 -21.05 -4.52 4.28
CA CYS A 17 -22.45 -4.56 4.69
C CYS A 17 -23.39 -3.84 3.70
N ALA A 18 -22.92 -2.77 3.05
CA ALA A 18 -23.69 -2.06 2.04
C ALA A 18 -23.93 -2.91 0.77
N PHE A 19 -22.92 -3.73 0.37
CA PHE A 19 -23.03 -4.60 -0.80
C PHE A 19 -23.74 -5.95 -0.51
N GLU A 20 -23.69 -6.41 0.73
CA GLU A 20 -24.31 -7.66 1.18
C GLU A 20 -25.49 -7.38 2.15
N TRP A 21 -26.24 -6.29 1.89
CA TRP A 21 -27.29 -5.80 2.80
C TRP A 21 -28.32 -6.86 3.18
N GLU A 22 -28.67 -7.76 2.27
CA GLU A 22 -29.64 -8.83 2.50
C GLU A 22 -29.27 -9.71 3.70
N ARG A 23 -27.97 -9.91 3.97
CA ARG A 23 -27.49 -10.69 5.13
C ARG A 23 -27.69 -9.99 6.47
N TYR A 24 -27.82 -8.66 6.45
CA TYR A 24 -27.87 -7.83 7.66
C TYR A 24 -29.25 -7.23 7.91
N ALA A 25 -30.17 -7.33 6.95
CA ALA A 25 -31.52 -6.75 7.02
C ALA A 25 -32.32 -7.29 8.21
N ASP A 26 -32.24 -8.59 8.47
CA ASP A 26 -32.99 -9.27 9.55
C ASP A 26 -32.35 -9.00 10.94
N ASN A 27 -31.06 -8.75 11.01
CA ASN A 27 -30.35 -8.48 12.26
C ASN A 27 -29.27 -7.41 12.08
N PRO A 28 -29.62 -6.11 12.09
CA PRO A 28 -28.66 -5.03 11.87
C PRO A 28 -27.51 -4.95 12.89
N ILE A 29 -27.69 -5.51 14.09
CA ILE A 29 -26.64 -5.56 15.13
C ILE A 29 -25.44 -6.38 14.66
N SER A 30 -25.67 -7.39 13.80
CA SER A 30 -24.58 -8.22 13.24
C SER A 30 -23.57 -7.43 12.40
N ILE A 31 -23.85 -6.20 12.00
CA ILE A 31 -22.89 -5.28 11.39
C ILE A 31 -21.68 -5.05 12.31
N LEU A 32 -21.85 -5.10 13.60
CA LEU A 32 -20.77 -4.90 14.59
C LEU A 32 -19.89 -6.15 14.78
N TYR A 33 -20.31 -7.33 14.31
CA TYR A 33 -19.60 -8.59 14.53
C TYR A 33 -18.46 -8.78 13.50
N ILE A 34 -17.42 -7.93 13.63
CA ILE A 34 -16.27 -7.94 12.71
C ILE A 34 -15.44 -9.23 12.79
N TRP A 35 -15.53 -9.97 13.89
CA TRP A 35 -14.83 -11.25 14.11
C TRP A 35 -15.43 -12.42 13.33
N GLU A 36 -16.65 -12.27 12.79
CA GLU A 36 -17.28 -13.25 11.90
C GLU A 36 -16.85 -13.09 10.43
N GLY A 37 -15.93 -12.18 10.16
CA GLY A 37 -15.51 -11.86 8.80
C GLY A 37 -16.37 -10.75 8.16
N GLY A 38 -16.44 -10.71 6.84
CA GLY A 38 -17.21 -9.68 6.11
C GLY A 38 -16.55 -8.31 6.12
N ILE A 39 -15.29 -8.26 5.67
CA ILE A 39 -14.49 -7.05 5.52
C ILE A 39 -14.09 -6.92 4.05
N ALA A 40 -14.43 -5.81 3.41
CA ALA A 40 -14.11 -5.56 2.02
C ALA A 40 -12.82 -4.73 1.89
N ILE A 41 -11.88 -5.22 1.11
CA ILE A 41 -10.59 -4.53 0.90
C ILE A 41 -10.77 -3.15 0.25
N TYR A 42 -11.75 -2.99 -0.62
CA TYR A 42 -12.05 -1.69 -1.25
C TYR A 42 -12.47 -0.64 -0.22
N GLY A 43 -13.31 -1.02 0.73
CA GLY A 43 -13.71 -0.15 1.83
C GLY A 43 -12.53 0.22 2.72
N ALA A 44 -11.60 -0.72 2.99
CA ALA A 44 -10.38 -0.44 3.73
C ALA A 44 -9.48 0.58 3.03
N VAL A 45 -9.27 0.41 1.71
CA VAL A 45 -8.43 1.31 0.91
C VAL A 45 -9.03 2.71 0.86
N ILE A 46 -10.35 2.82 0.60
CA ILE A 46 -11.06 4.12 0.59
C ILE A 46 -10.98 4.77 1.98
N GLY A 47 -11.26 4.02 3.04
CA GLY A 47 -11.19 4.53 4.42
C GLY A 47 -9.80 4.99 4.81
N ALA A 48 -8.76 4.21 4.47
CA ALA A 48 -7.38 4.60 4.71
C ALA A 48 -6.99 5.88 3.96
N ALA A 49 -7.35 5.98 2.68
CA ALA A 49 -7.06 7.16 1.85
C ALA A 49 -7.76 8.42 2.41
N LEU A 50 -9.05 8.31 2.76
CA LEU A 50 -9.81 9.39 3.39
C LEU A 50 -9.22 9.76 4.76
N GLY A 51 -8.88 8.79 5.58
CA GLY A 51 -8.28 9.00 6.89
C GLY A 51 -6.93 9.72 6.82
N VAL A 52 -6.06 9.33 5.87
CA VAL A 52 -4.80 10.01 5.61
C VAL A 52 -5.06 11.43 5.13
N PHE A 53 -5.97 11.63 4.18
CA PHE A 53 -6.30 12.95 3.65
C PHE A 53 -6.82 13.90 4.76
N ILE A 54 -7.77 13.43 5.56
CA ILE A 54 -8.34 14.20 6.68
C ILE A 54 -7.25 14.54 7.70
N HIS A 55 -6.44 13.55 8.08
CA HIS A 55 -5.36 13.74 9.05
C HIS A 55 -4.34 14.77 8.57
N CYS A 56 -3.89 14.65 7.33
CA CYS A 56 -2.89 15.54 6.75
C CYS A 56 -3.42 16.96 6.56
N LYS A 57 -4.63 17.11 5.99
CA LYS A 57 -5.14 18.43 5.60
C LYS A 57 -5.75 19.20 6.77
N PHE A 58 -6.55 18.53 7.62
CA PHE A 58 -7.36 19.20 8.64
C PHE A 58 -6.76 19.12 10.04
N ILE A 59 -6.10 17.99 10.40
CA ILE A 59 -5.61 17.80 11.77
C ILE A 59 -4.18 18.32 11.91
N LYS A 60 -3.27 17.91 11.01
CA LYS A 60 -1.83 18.23 11.14
C LYS A 60 -1.33 19.28 10.17
N LYS A 61 -2.08 19.62 9.12
CA LYS A 61 -1.67 20.57 8.06
C LYS A 61 -0.32 20.23 7.43
N ILE A 62 -0.10 18.93 7.14
CA ILE A 62 1.12 18.40 6.55
C ILE A 62 0.89 17.97 5.10
N SER A 63 1.97 17.82 4.33
CA SER A 63 1.88 17.37 2.93
C SER A 63 1.37 15.93 2.86
N VAL A 64 0.25 15.73 2.18
CA VAL A 64 -0.29 14.38 1.88
C VAL A 64 0.72 13.55 1.08
N LEU A 65 1.37 14.18 0.10
CA LEU A 65 2.35 13.51 -0.76
C LEU A 65 3.58 13.04 0.02
N ALA A 66 4.07 13.87 0.96
CA ALA A 66 5.18 13.49 1.83
C ALA A 66 4.80 12.31 2.75
N VAL A 67 3.56 12.26 3.23
CA VAL A 67 3.06 11.13 4.02
C VAL A 67 2.93 9.88 3.17
N LEU A 68 2.43 10.00 1.94
CA LEU A 68 2.35 8.87 1.01
C LEU A 68 3.72 8.27 0.70
N ASP A 69 4.77 9.09 0.59
CA ASP A 69 6.14 8.60 0.41
C ASP A 69 6.58 7.66 1.55
N VAL A 70 6.30 8.06 2.80
CA VAL A 70 6.64 7.23 3.98
C VAL A 70 5.76 5.99 4.06
N VAL A 71 4.46 6.16 3.86
CA VAL A 71 3.48 5.07 3.92
C VAL A 71 3.76 4.02 2.86
N SER A 72 4.21 4.40 1.66
CA SER A 72 4.54 3.47 0.58
C SER A 72 5.65 2.49 0.96
N LEU A 73 6.69 2.94 1.65
CA LEU A 73 7.75 2.05 2.17
C LEU A 73 7.18 1.09 3.23
N GLY A 74 6.33 1.60 4.12
CA GLY A 74 5.63 0.76 5.10
C GLY A 74 4.71 -0.28 4.45
N PHE A 75 4.02 0.09 3.37
CA PHE A 75 3.19 -0.83 2.59
C PHE A 75 3.99 -1.97 1.99
N MET A 76 5.19 -1.70 1.45
CA MET A 76 6.04 -2.76 0.88
C MET A 76 6.45 -3.79 1.95
N ILE A 77 6.79 -3.33 3.16
CA ILE A 77 7.09 -4.22 4.29
C ILE A 77 5.84 -5.03 4.67
N GLY A 78 4.70 -4.36 4.80
CA GLY A 78 3.43 -5.01 5.13
C GLY A 78 3.01 -6.05 4.09
N GLN A 79 3.18 -5.75 2.81
CA GLN A 79 2.90 -6.69 1.71
C GLN A 79 3.87 -7.88 1.73
N MET A 80 5.17 -7.62 1.92
CA MET A 80 6.17 -8.68 2.01
C MET A 80 5.83 -9.68 3.12
N LEU A 81 5.51 -9.20 4.31
CA LEU A 81 5.15 -10.04 5.44
C LEU A 81 3.76 -10.67 5.29
N GLY A 82 2.79 -9.89 4.80
CA GLY A 82 1.41 -10.34 4.63
C GLY A 82 1.25 -11.51 3.65
N ARG A 83 2.15 -11.64 2.65
CA ARG A 83 2.16 -12.78 1.73
C ARG A 83 2.44 -14.12 2.39
N TRP A 84 3.14 -14.12 3.50
CA TRP A 84 3.34 -15.34 4.28
C TRP A 84 2.04 -15.84 4.93
N GLY A 85 1.06 -14.95 5.16
CA GLY A 85 -0.29 -15.34 5.56
C GLY A 85 -0.95 -16.26 4.52
N ASN A 86 -0.81 -15.96 3.23
CA ASN A 86 -1.33 -16.83 2.16
C ASN A 86 -0.68 -18.22 2.17
N PHE A 87 0.61 -18.30 2.50
CA PHE A 87 1.30 -19.59 2.68
C PHE A 87 0.69 -20.41 3.81
N PHE A 88 0.49 -19.82 4.99
CA PHE A 88 -0.10 -20.51 6.13
C PHE A 88 -1.55 -20.91 5.88
N ASN A 89 -2.31 -20.06 5.19
CA ASN A 89 -3.71 -20.33 4.81
C ASN A 89 -3.83 -21.30 3.62
N ARG A 90 -2.71 -21.65 2.95
CA ARG A 90 -2.68 -22.50 1.73
C ARG A 90 -3.55 -21.96 0.59
N GLU A 91 -3.60 -20.65 0.45
CA GLU A 91 -4.41 -19.93 -0.53
C GLU A 91 -3.55 -19.11 -1.49
N ALA A 92 -4.19 -18.59 -2.56
CA ALA A 92 -3.56 -17.64 -3.48
C ALA A 92 -2.27 -18.16 -4.13
N HIS A 93 -2.16 -19.47 -4.34
CA HIS A 93 -1.06 -20.10 -5.06
C HIS A 93 -1.23 -20.03 -6.58
N GLY A 94 -0.17 -20.31 -7.32
CA GLY A 94 -0.22 -20.41 -8.78
C GLY A 94 -0.66 -21.78 -9.29
N GLY A 95 -0.57 -21.99 -10.60
CA GLY A 95 -0.86 -23.25 -11.27
C GLY A 95 0.14 -24.36 -10.89
N VAL A 96 -0.17 -25.60 -11.29
CA VAL A 96 0.72 -26.75 -11.15
C VAL A 96 2.01 -26.48 -11.92
N THR A 97 3.16 -26.85 -11.32
CA THR A 97 4.48 -26.58 -11.88
C THR A 97 5.53 -27.59 -11.48
N ASP A 98 6.50 -27.79 -12.36
CA ASP A 98 7.74 -28.55 -12.09
C ASP A 98 8.95 -27.62 -11.87
N SER A 99 8.72 -26.32 -11.66
CA SER A 99 9.76 -25.33 -11.39
C SER A 99 10.61 -25.71 -10.19
N PHE A 100 11.89 -25.29 -10.18
CA PHE A 100 12.79 -25.46 -9.05
C PHE A 100 12.22 -24.84 -7.74
N LEU A 101 11.57 -23.68 -7.85
CA LEU A 101 10.89 -23.02 -6.72
C LEU A 101 9.42 -23.45 -6.68
N ARG A 102 9.17 -24.73 -6.42
CA ARG A 102 7.82 -25.25 -6.30
C ARG A 102 7.43 -25.48 -4.85
N MET A 103 6.14 -25.32 -4.55
CA MET A 103 5.55 -25.57 -3.23
C MET A 103 4.63 -26.80 -3.31
N GLY A 104 4.89 -27.80 -2.46
CA GLY A 104 3.99 -28.97 -2.35
C GLY A 104 2.76 -28.64 -1.53
N LEU A 105 1.58 -28.89 -2.06
CA LEU A 105 0.33 -28.85 -1.33
C LEU A 105 -0.36 -30.21 -1.38
N ILE A 106 -0.76 -30.70 -0.22
CA ILE A 106 -1.53 -31.94 -0.08
C ILE A 106 -2.98 -31.54 0.17
N ASN A 107 -3.89 -32.07 -0.64
CA ASN A 107 -5.32 -31.95 -0.42
C ASN A 107 -5.70 -32.77 0.83
N PRO A 108 -6.20 -32.13 1.91
CA PRO A 108 -6.49 -32.83 3.16
C PRO A 108 -7.63 -33.86 3.06
N TYR A 109 -8.46 -33.78 2.02
CA TYR A 109 -9.61 -34.68 1.82
C TYR A 109 -9.27 -35.91 0.97
N THR A 110 -8.36 -35.74 0.00
CA THR A 110 -8.02 -36.83 -0.93
C THR A 110 -6.67 -37.46 -0.67
N GLY A 111 -5.83 -36.82 0.16
CA GLY A 111 -4.43 -37.23 0.39
C GLY A 111 -3.51 -37.05 -0.82
N THR A 112 -4.04 -36.56 -1.97
CA THR A 112 -3.24 -36.35 -3.17
C THR A 112 -2.47 -35.03 -3.06
N GLY A 113 -1.20 -35.04 -3.44
CA GLY A 113 -0.32 -33.87 -3.47
C GLY A 113 0.04 -33.46 -4.88
N ALA A 114 0.18 -32.15 -5.09
CA ALA A 114 0.75 -31.60 -6.31
C ALA A 114 1.68 -30.42 -5.98
N TYR A 115 2.54 -30.08 -6.93
CA TYR A 115 3.45 -28.96 -6.80
C TYR A 115 2.90 -27.74 -7.52
N TYR A 116 2.92 -26.56 -6.86
CA TYR A 116 2.35 -25.31 -7.34
C TYR A 116 3.38 -24.18 -7.33
N HIS A 117 3.17 -23.17 -8.16
CA HIS A 117 3.94 -21.94 -8.09
C HIS A 117 3.71 -21.23 -6.76
N PRO A 118 4.75 -20.96 -5.94
CA PRO A 118 4.65 -20.24 -4.68
C PRO A 118 4.55 -18.73 -4.92
N THR A 119 3.41 -18.26 -5.41
CA THR A 119 3.21 -16.85 -5.76
C THR A 119 3.40 -15.93 -4.55
N PHE A 120 3.10 -16.41 -3.34
CA PHE A 120 3.40 -15.68 -2.10
C PHE A 120 4.88 -15.34 -1.96
N LEU A 121 5.77 -16.30 -2.29
CA LEU A 121 7.22 -16.10 -2.23
C LEU A 121 7.68 -15.14 -3.32
N TYR A 122 7.15 -15.26 -4.53
CA TYR A 122 7.49 -14.36 -5.64
C TYR A 122 7.10 -12.92 -5.31
N GLU A 123 5.89 -12.69 -4.80
CA GLU A 123 5.44 -11.35 -4.38
C GLU A 123 6.23 -10.83 -3.18
N SER A 124 6.56 -11.69 -2.20
CA SER A 124 7.36 -11.31 -1.03
C SER A 124 8.77 -10.87 -1.43
N LEU A 125 9.46 -11.65 -2.27
CA LEU A 125 10.80 -11.32 -2.76
C LEU A 125 10.78 -10.08 -3.67
N TRP A 126 9.78 -9.95 -4.54
CA TRP A 126 9.62 -8.76 -5.39
C TRP A 126 9.49 -7.50 -4.55
N ASN A 127 8.65 -7.52 -3.52
CA ASN A 127 8.48 -6.40 -2.61
C ASN A 127 9.74 -6.12 -1.78
N LEU A 128 10.47 -7.15 -1.35
CA LEU A 128 11.75 -6.97 -0.65
C LEU A 128 12.78 -6.25 -1.53
N VAL A 129 12.97 -6.71 -2.76
CA VAL A 129 13.91 -6.08 -3.71
C VAL A 129 13.48 -4.64 -4.00
N GLY A 130 12.19 -4.42 -4.26
CA GLY A 130 11.64 -3.08 -4.47
C GLY A 130 11.83 -2.17 -3.27
N PHE A 131 11.59 -2.67 -2.06
CA PHE A 131 11.82 -1.90 -0.82
C PHE A 131 13.27 -1.43 -0.71
N ILE A 132 14.23 -2.35 -0.93
CA ILE A 132 15.65 -2.00 -0.87
C ILE A 132 15.98 -0.91 -1.90
N ILE A 133 15.60 -1.11 -3.16
CA ILE A 133 15.88 -0.16 -4.25
C ILE A 133 15.24 1.20 -3.95
N ILE A 134 13.95 1.22 -3.65
CA ILE A 134 13.20 2.47 -3.43
C ILE A 134 13.66 3.17 -2.16
N HIS A 135 14.01 2.43 -1.09
CA HIS A 135 14.57 2.99 0.12
C HIS A 135 15.87 3.79 -0.16
N PHE A 136 16.79 3.23 -0.94
CA PHE A 136 18.01 3.97 -1.30
C PHE A 136 17.73 5.15 -2.22
N LEU A 137 16.81 4.99 -3.19
CA LEU A 137 16.42 6.09 -4.09
C LEU A 137 15.66 7.20 -3.36
N SER A 138 14.89 6.88 -2.31
CA SER A 138 14.14 7.87 -1.52
C SER A 138 15.01 8.94 -0.88
N LYS A 139 16.28 8.62 -0.59
CA LYS A 139 17.25 9.58 -0.05
C LYS A 139 17.61 10.68 -1.06
N LYS A 140 17.40 10.44 -2.34
CA LYS A 140 17.70 11.37 -3.46
C LYS A 140 16.43 11.92 -4.11
N ARG A 141 15.28 11.83 -3.42
CA ARG A 141 14.02 12.33 -3.97
C ARG A 141 14.06 13.83 -4.20
N LYS A 142 13.45 14.27 -5.29
CA LYS A 142 13.44 15.68 -5.72
C LYS A 142 12.14 16.40 -5.37
N TYR A 143 11.03 15.65 -5.16
CA TYR A 143 9.72 16.19 -4.84
C TYR A 143 8.94 15.21 -3.96
N ASP A 144 7.98 15.72 -3.21
CA ASP A 144 7.07 14.90 -2.41
C ASP A 144 6.14 14.11 -3.32
N GLY A 145 5.91 12.82 -3.01
CA GLY A 145 5.15 11.88 -3.82
C GLY A 145 5.99 11.05 -4.80
N GLN A 146 7.28 11.34 -4.94
CA GLN A 146 8.16 10.58 -5.84
C GLN A 146 8.31 9.13 -5.41
N VAL A 147 8.45 8.88 -4.11
CA VAL A 147 8.61 7.51 -3.57
C VAL A 147 7.31 6.74 -3.73
N ALA A 148 6.16 7.39 -3.52
CA ALA A 148 4.85 6.80 -3.76
C ALA A 148 4.66 6.39 -5.23
N LEU A 149 5.06 7.23 -6.18
CA LEU A 149 5.03 6.89 -7.61
C LEU A 149 5.95 5.72 -7.95
N MET A 150 7.17 5.69 -7.38
CA MET A 150 8.09 4.56 -7.55
C MET A 150 7.49 3.26 -7.01
N TYR A 151 6.82 3.32 -5.85
CA TYR A 151 6.12 2.18 -5.28
C TYR A 151 5.00 1.68 -6.20
N VAL A 152 4.14 2.57 -6.69
CA VAL A 152 3.03 2.20 -7.60
C VAL A 152 3.56 1.57 -8.89
N ALA A 153 4.63 2.13 -9.47
CA ALA A 153 5.28 1.58 -10.64
C ALA A 153 5.84 0.17 -10.39
N TRP A 154 6.59 0.00 -9.29
CA TRP A 154 7.23 -1.27 -8.93
C TRP A 154 6.20 -2.34 -8.60
N TYR A 155 5.25 -2.02 -7.71
CA TYR A 155 4.20 -2.96 -7.32
C TYR A 155 3.30 -3.33 -8.49
N GLY A 156 2.88 -2.35 -9.29
CA GLY A 156 2.07 -2.57 -10.47
C GLY A 156 2.75 -3.49 -11.49
N LEU A 157 4.06 -3.31 -11.72
CA LEU A 157 4.85 -4.16 -12.59
C LEU A 157 4.88 -5.62 -12.08
N GLY A 158 5.24 -5.83 -10.82
CA GLY A 158 5.29 -7.15 -10.20
C GLY A 158 3.94 -7.84 -10.22
N ARG A 159 2.88 -7.09 -9.87
CA ARG A 159 1.52 -7.62 -9.86
C ARG A 159 1.04 -8.03 -11.26
N ALA A 160 1.37 -7.24 -12.30
CA ALA A 160 1.01 -7.57 -13.68
C ALA A 160 1.62 -8.91 -14.13
N PHE A 161 2.85 -9.22 -13.72
CA PHE A 161 3.50 -10.50 -14.04
C PHE A 161 3.00 -11.66 -13.18
N ILE A 162 2.97 -11.47 -11.85
CA ILE A 162 2.65 -12.56 -10.92
C ILE A 162 1.18 -12.97 -10.99
N GLU A 163 0.26 -12.02 -11.28
CA GLU A 163 -1.15 -12.33 -11.49
C GLU A 163 -1.35 -13.31 -12.66
N GLY A 164 -0.46 -13.28 -13.64
CA GLY A 164 -0.46 -14.25 -14.74
C GLY A 164 -0.31 -15.71 -14.30
N LEU A 165 0.33 -15.96 -13.16
CA LEU A 165 0.56 -17.30 -12.61
C LEU A 165 -0.55 -17.77 -11.66
N ARG A 166 -1.41 -16.86 -11.18
CA ARG A 166 -2.45 -17.16 -10.18
C ARG A 166 -3.64 -17.89 -10.79
N THR A 167 -4.25 -18.76 -10.00
CA THR A 167 -5.43 -19.55 -10.40
C THR A 167 -6.75 -18.93 -9.92
N ASP A 168 -6.70 -18.05 -8.94
CA ASP A 168 -7.84 -17.42 -8.26
C ASP A 168 -8.15 -16.00 -8.74
N SER A 169 -7.73 -15.66 -9.96
CA SER A 169 -7.90 -14.31 -10.54
C SER A 169 -9.36 -14.04 -10.93
N LEU A 170 -9.80 -12.79 -10.70
CA LEU A 170 -11.09 -12.30 -11.21
C LEU A 170 -10.96 -11.99 -12.69
N TRP A 171 -11.87 -12.55 -13.51
CA TRP A 171 -11.88 -12.37 -14.94
C TRP A 171 -13.00 -11.43 -15.41
N TRP A 172 -12.68 -10.58 -16.36
CA TRP A 172 -13.64 -9.80 -17.12
C TRP A 172 -13.44 -10.10 -18.60
N GLY A 173 -14.28 -10.96 -19.14
CA GLY A 173 -14.05 -11.55 -20.47
C GLY A 173 -12.75 -12.33 -20.50
N ASN A 174 -11.85 -11.97 -21.40
CA ASN A 174 -10.54 -12.61 -21.56
C ASN A 174 -9.42 -11.96 -20.72
N PHE A 175 -9.72 -10.95 -19.93
CA PHE A 175 -8.74 -10.19 -19.15
C PHE A 175 -8.88 -10.43 -17.66
N ARG A 176 -7.76 -10.57 -16.97
CA ARG A 176 -7.71 -10.56 -15.50
C ARG A 176 -7.77 -9.13 -15.01
N VAL A 177 -8.83 -8.77 -14.29
CA VAL A 177 -9.07 -7.39 -13.82
C VAL A 177 -7.88 -6.84 -13.05
N SER A 178 -7.35 -7.61 -12.10
CA SER A 178 -6.20 -7.20 -11.29
C SER A 178 -4.94 -6.96 -12.13
N GLN A 179 -4.73 -7.74 -13.19
CA GLN A 179 -3.59 -7.60 -14.09
C GLN A 179 -3.67 -6.31 -14.91
N VAL A 180 -4.85 -6.02 -15.46
CA VAL A 180 -5.08 -4.80 -16.25
C VAL A 180 -4.91 -3.55 -15.38
N LEU A 181 -5.51 -3.56 -14.18
CA LEU A 181 -5.38 -2.44 -13.23
C LEU A 181 -3.92 -2.23 -12.80
N ALA A 182 -3.19 -3.32 -12.55
CA ALA A 182 -1.78 -3.26 -12.18
C ALA A 182 -0.91 -2.70 -13.32
N ALA A 183 -1.11 -3.16 -14.55
CA ALA A 183 -0.39 -2.65 -15.71
C ALA A 183 -0.73 -1.18 -15.99
N ALA A 184 -1.99 -0.79 -15.90
CA ALA A 184 -2.42 0.59 -16.09
C ALA A 184 -1.84 1.52 -15.01
N SER A 185 -1.88 1.13 -13.74
CA SER A 185 -1.31 1.91 -12.64
C SER A 185 0.21 2.05 -12.77
N CYS A 186 0.91 0.97 -13.17
CA CYS A 186 2.33 1.00 -13.48
C CYS A 186 2.64 2.01 -14.59
N LEU A 187 1.92 1.94 -15.70
CA LEU A 187 2.12 2.83 -16.84
C LEU A 187 1.90 4.29 -16.46
N ILE A 188 0.82 4.61 -15.77
CA ILE A 188 0.50 5.96 -15.29
C ILE A 188 1.60 6.47 -14.36
N ALA A 189 2.06 5.65 -13.41
CA ALA A 189 3.12 6.03 -12.48
C ALA A 189 4.45 6.27 -13.19
N VAL A 190 4.82 5.43 -14.15
CA VAL A 190 6.05 5.60 -14.96
C VAL A 190 5.97 6.88 -15.80
N ILE A 191 4.85 7.13 -16.48
CA ILE A 191 4.66 8.38 -17.24
C ILE A 191 4.77 9.59 -16.31
N ALA A 192 4.13 9.56 -15.15
CA ALA A 192 4.21 10.63 -14.16
C ALA A 192 5.65 10.86 -13.67
N LEU A 193 6.40 9.80 -13.37
CA LEU A 193 7.80 9.87 -12.98
C LEU A 193 8.65 10.51 -14.08
N ILE A 194 8.47 10.12 -15.34
CA ILE A 194 9.18 10.67 -16.48
C ILE A 194 8.83 12.16 -16.67
N VAL A 195 7.55 12.50 -16.72
CA VAL A 195 7.11 13.89 -16.90
C VAL A 195 7.63 14.80 -15.78
N LEU A 196 7.58 14.33 -14.54
CA LEU A 196 8.06 15.08 -13.40
C LEU A 196 9.60 15.15 -13.36
N ALA A 197 10.32 14.15 -13.88
CA ALA A 197 11.78 14.19 -13.93
C ALA A 197 12.32 15.34 -14.80
N PHE A 198 11.57 15.76 -15.83
CA PHE A 198 11.94 16.87 -16.72
C PHE A 198 11.52 18.25 -16.18
N ARG A 199 10.76 18.31 -15.08
CA ARG A 199 10.42 19.59 -14.47
C ARG A 199 11.52 20.07 -13.52
N PRO A 200 11.76 21.38 -13.43
CA PRO A 200 12.66 21.92 -12.42
C PRO A 200 12.06 21.68 -11.03
N HIS A 201 12.87 21.17 -10.13
CA HIS A 201 12.50 20.95 -8.73
C HIS A 201 13.45 21.72 -7.83
N ASP A 202 12.88 22.52 -6.94
CA ASP A 202 13.63 23.20 -5.89
C ASP A 202 13.62 22.31 -4.64
N PRO A 203 14.78 21.89 -4.13
CA PRO A 203 14.88 21.08 -2.91
C PRO A 203 14.22 21.75 -1.68
N GLN A 204 14.16 23.07 -1.63
CA GLN A 204 13.51 23.81 -0.55
C GLN A 204 11.98 23.55 -0.52
N ASN A 205 11.39 23.12 -1.63
CA ASN A 205 9.97 22.80 -1.72
C ASN A 205 9.59 21.45 -1.10
N LEU A 206 10.57 20.58 -0.78
CA LEU A 206 10.31 19.36 -0.04
C LEU A 206 9.75 19.68 1.34
N PHE A 207 8.70 18.97 1.74
CA PHE A 207 8.04 19.18 3.04
C PHE A 207 9.03 19.08 4.21
N VAL A 208 9.95 18.12 4.18
CA VAL A 208 10.97 17.95 5.21
C VAL A 208 11.87 19.18 5.36
N ASN A 209 12.26 19.81 4.25
CA ASN A 209 13.12 20.99 4.26
C ASN A 209 12.35 22.23 4.71
N LYS A 210 11.06 22.35 4.36
CA LYS A 210 10.18 23.42 4.87
C LYS A 210 10.00 23.33 6.39
N VAL A 211 9.83 22.13 6.92
CA VAL A 211 9.74 21.93 8.38
C VAL A 211 11.05 22.26 9.07
N ALA A 212 12.18 21.80 8.51
CA ALA A 212 13.51 22.11 9.06
C ALA A 212 13.81 23.63 9.05
N ALA A 213 13.50 24.32 7.94
CA ALA A 213 13.66 25.76 7.84
C ALA A 213 12.78 26.53 8.85
N LYS A 214 11.55 26.04 9.06
CA LYS A 214 10.66 26.65 10.05
C LYS A 214 11.18 26.47 11.48
N ALA A 215 11.64 25.27 11.82
CA ALA A 215 12.21 25.00 13.15
C ALA A 215 13.45 25.85 13.41
N ALA A 216 14.35 25.97 12.45
CA ALA A 216 15.54 26.84 12.57
C ALA A 216 15.19 28.32 12.73
N ALA A 217 14.13 28.79 12.07
CA ALA A 217 13.67 30.17 12.23
C ALA A 217 13.02 30.42 13.61
N GLU A 218 12.32 29.43 14.15
CA GLU A 218 11.74 29.50 15.50
C GLU A 218 12.85 29.53 16.56
N GLU A 219 13.87 28.65 16.47
CA GLU A 219 15.04 28.64 17.36
C GLU A 219 15.79 29.98 17.34
N ALA A 220 16.08 30.52 16.16
CA ALA A 220 16.75 31.81 16.03
C ALA A 220 15.94 32.99 16.63
N SER A 221 14.61 32.92 16.56
CA SER A 221 13.75 33.94 17.15
C SER A 221 13.70 33.85 18.68
N GLU A 222 13.78 32.65 19.24
CA GLU A 222 13.84 32.41 20.69
C GLU A 222 15.18 32.89 21.26
N GLU A 223 16.32 32.58 20.64
CA GLU A 223 17.64 33.05 21.03
C GLU A 223 17.71 34.59 21.06
N THR A 224 17.19 35.25 20.01
CA THR A 224 17.15 36.72 19.95
C THR A 224 16.27 37.34 21.05
N ALA A 225 15.17 36.66 21.41
CA ALA A 225 14.26 37.11 22.47
C ALA A 225 14.84 36.92 23.88
N GLU A 226 15.71 35.92 24.09
CA GLU A 226 16.42 35.70 25.35
C GLU A 226 17.57 36.71 25.54
N GLU A 227 18.34 36.99 24.49
CA GLU A 227 19.41 38.01 24.49
C GLU A 227 18.83 39.42 24.83
N THR A 228 17.67 39.78 24.27
CA THR A 228 17.03 41.08 24.55
C THR A 228 16.42 41.20 25.96
N LYS A 229 16.22 40.11 26.67
CA LYS A 229 15.71 40.09 28.07
C LYS A 229 16.84 40.07 29.10
N GLY A 230 18.07 39.79 28.69
CA GLY A 230 19.26 39.74 29.54
C GLY A 230 20.01 41.06 29.65
N GLU A 231 19.68 42.06 28.82
CA GLU A 231 20.11 43.45 28.91
C GLU A 231 19.07 44.29 29.68
#